data_12d52a6d2e632fa32a3284f380498be2
#
_entry.id   12d52a6d2e632fa32a3284f380498be2
#
_cell.length_a   1.000
_cell.length_b   1.000
_cell.length_c   1.000
_cell.angle_alpha   90.00
_cell.angle_beta   90.00
_cell.angle_gamma   90.00
#
_symmetry.space_group_name_H-M   'P 1'
#
loop_
_entity.id
_entity.type
_entity.pdbx_description
1 polymer ?
#
loop_
_entity_poly.entity_id
_entity_poly.type
_entity_poly.pdbx_seq_one_letter_code
_entity_poly.pdbx_strand_id
1 'polypeptide(L)'
;MGKATQAEASDPAVARLPGPVRNFRWFICGLLFFATTINYIDRQVLSLLKEVLDRQIGWSNEQFGWANSAFQLAYGIGLLGFGWFVDRFGAKIGYTVSIIGWSLCAAAHALVGSAGGFMTARACLGLSEAGNFPSAIKAVALWFPKRERALATSVFNSGTNVGALLAPALVPWLAFNFGWQSAFIVAGLAGLLWLGLWLPLYQAPEKSGRVMAEELQHIRDGKVPGQSGANLGWAALLCYRQTWSFIIAKFLTDPVWWFFLIWLPDFFNKTRGLEIRRSWAYILTIYGIVTVLSVFGGWITGHLANRGWTVTRARKTGMFFFALCVVPIVVVTRVGDWTAVLLIGLAASAHQAWSANLFTTVSDMFPQTSVASVVGIGGMAGAAGGFFFPILTGRMLDRFAAVNNVTAGYTILFAICGCSYLVAFALNRLFAPRFEPLQEEQRAR
;
A
#
# COMPACT_ATOMS: atom_id res chain seq x y z
N MET A 1 5.09 -0.13 71.57
CA MET A 1 6.18 -0.53 70.63
C MET A 1 5.55 -0.85 69.30
N GLY A 2 5.50 -0.09 68.45
CA GLY A 2 5.87 0.74 67.37
C GLY A 2 5.83 -0.05 66.11
N LYS A 3 4.69 -0.03 65.36
CA LYS A 3 4.63 -0.48 63.94
C LYS A 3 4.87 0.78 63.09
N ALA A 4 6.06 0.85 62.48
CA ALA A 4 6.37 1.85 61.45
C ALA A 4 5.68 1.46 60.15
N THR A 5 4.73 2.28 59.71
CA THR A 5 4.13 2.25 58.41
C THR A 5 5.07 2.86 57.41
N GLN A 6 5.66 2.05 56.52
CA GLN A 6 6.37 2.57 55.36
C GLN A 6 5.35 3.11 54.36
N ALA A 7 5.34 4.43 54.19
CA ALA A 7 4.64 5.07 53.08
C ALA A 7 5.46 4.85 51.83
N GLU A 8 4.91 4.08 50.87
CA GLU A 8 5.39 4.02 49.50
C GLU A 8 5.24 5.41 48.87
N ALA A 9 6.38 6.05 48.60
CA ALA A 9 6.44 7.27 47.81
C ALA A 9 6.01 6.93 46.37
N SER A 10 4.81 7.32 45.98
CA SER A 10 4.32 7.28 44.61
C SER A 10 5.14 8.28 43.77
N ASP A 11 5.89 7.75 42.82
CA ASP A 11 6.57 8.50 41.78
C ASP A 11 5.55 9.27 40.90
N PRO A 12 5.57 10.63 40.87
CA PRO A 12 4.51 11.40 40.19
C PRO A 12 4.68 11.54 38.70
N ALA A 13 5.59 10.82 38.04
CA ALA A 13 5.95 11.05 36.63
C ALA A 13 5.49 9.98 35.64
N VAL A 14 4.76 8.95 36.05
CA VAL A 14 4.14 8.01 35.11
C VAL A 14 2.72 8.49 34.82
N ALA A 15 2.55 9.29 33.78
CA ALA A 15 1.25 9.58 33.21
C ALA A 15 0.50 8.26 32.98
N ARG A 16 -0.50 7.96 33.81
CA ARG A 16 -1.32 6.74 33.69
C ARG A 16 -1.99 6.76 32.32
N LEU A 17 -1.47 5.96 31.41
CA LEU A 17 -2.09 5.75 30.10
C LEU A 17 -3.50 5.19 30.33
N PRO A 18 -4.50 5.60 29.51
CA PRO A 18 -5.90 5.18 29.70
C PRO A 18 -6.03 3.66 29.77
N GLY A 19 -6.95 3.18 30.61
CA GLY A 19 -7.23 1.77 30.85
C GLY A 19 -7.70 1.02 29.59
N PRO A 20 -8.11 -0.26 29.72
CA PRO A 20 -8.54 -1.08 28.58
C PRO A 20 -9.64 -0.43 27.76
N VAL A 21 -9.46 -0.37 26.44
CA VAL A 21 -10.38 0.27 25.50
C VAL A 21 -11.07 -0.80 24.66
N ARG A 22 -12.39 -0.68 24.50
CA ARG A 22 -13.16 -1.56 23.64
C ARG A 22 -12.77 -1.36 22.17
N ASN A 23 -12.56 -2.45 21.44
CA ASN A 23 -12.19 -2.44 20.02
C ASN A 23 -10.83 -1.74 19.74
N PHE A 24 -9.86 -1.88 20.62
CA PHE A 24 -8.55 -1.25 20.50
C PHE A 24 -7.82 -1.65 19.20
N ARG A 25 -8.13 -2.84 18.63
CA ARG A 25 -7.60 -3.26 17.30
C ARG A 25 -7.90 -2.26 16.19
N TRP A 26 -9.08 -1.64 16.21
CA TRP A 26 -9.44 -0.62 15.20
C TRP A 26 -8.68 0.69 15.38
N PHE A 27 -8.31 1.03 16.61
CA PHE A 27 -7.40 2.14 16.87
C PHE A 27 -6.00 1.87 16.27
N ILE A 28 -5.50 0.64 16.43
CA ILE A 28 -4.25 0.21 15.76
C ILE A 28 -4.40 0.30 14.23
N CYS A 29 -5.54 -0.15 13.67
CA CYS A 29 -5.82 0.00 12.25
C CYS A 29 -5.81 1.47 11.80
N GLY A 30 -6.35 2.38 12.62
CA GLY A 30 -6.28 3.82 12.39
C GLY A 30 -4.84 4.35 12.35
N LEU A 31 -3.97 3.87 13.24
CA LEU A 31 -2.54 4.21 13.17
C LEU A 31 -1.91 3.73 11.85
N LEU A 32 -2.21 2.51 11.40
CA LEU A 32 -1.71 2.00 10.11
C LEU A 32 -2.23 2.84 8.92
N PHE A 33 -3.49 3.26 8.97
CA PHE A 33 -4.10 4.15 7.97
C PHE A 33 -3.35 5.48 7.89
N PHE A 34 -3.10 6.16 9.02
CA PHE A 34 -2.39 7.44 9.03
C PHE A 34 -0.94 7.30 8.58
N ALA A 35 -0.23 6.21 8.97
CA ALA A 35 1.11 5.94 8.46
C ALA A 35 1.14 5.84 6.93
N THR A 36 0.17 5.11 6.37
CA THR A 36 0.05 4.93 4.92
C THR A 36 -0.35 6.23 4.22
N THR A 37 -1.19 7.06 4.85
CA THR A 37 -1.55 8.39 4.34
C THR A 37 -0.32 9.30 4.24
N ILE A 38 0.49 9.38 5.30
CA ILE A 38 1.73 10.18 5.33
C ILE A 38 2.68 9.67 4.25
N ASN A 39 2.90 8.36 4.17
CA ASN A 39 3.76 7.72 3.18
C ASN A 39 3.38 8.10 1.73
N TYR A 40 2.09 8.16 1.41
CA TYR A 40 1.62 8.54 0.07
C TYR A 40 1.66 10.05 -0.19
N ILE A 41 1.54 10.88 0.83
CA ILE A 41 1.84 12.32 0.71
C ILE A 41 3.31 12.51 0.33
N ASP A 42 4.25 11.85 1.03
CA ASP A 42 5.69 11.92 0.76
C ASP A 42 6.03 11.57 -0.69
N ARG A 43 5.42 10.53 -1.23
CA ARG A 43 5.61 10.10 -2.62
C ARG A 43 5.21 11.16 -3.63
N GLN A 44 4.16 11.91 -3.34
CA GLN A 44 3.59 12.90 -4.24
C GLN A 44 4.34 14.24 -4.25
N VAL A 45 5.08 14.56 -3.18
CA VAL A 45 5.76 15.88 -3.03
C VAL A 45 6.62 16.20 -4.25
N LEU A 46 7.48 15.29 -4.68
CA LEU A 46 8.38 15.53 -5.82
C LEU A 46 7.62 15.80 -7.12
N SER A 47 6.57 15.01 -7.39
CA SER A 47 5.79 15.13 -8.62
C SER A 47 4.98 16.42 -8.67
N LEU A 48 4.43 16.85 -7.53
CA LEU A 48 3.67 18.10 -7.42
C LEU A 48 4.54 19.35 -7.49
N LEU A 49 5.79 19.23 -7.07
CA LEU A 49 6.78 20.32 -7.12
C LEU A 49 7.60 20.32 -8.41
N LYS A 50 7.34 19.42 -9.36
CA LYS A 50 8.15 19.28 -10.58
C LYS A 50 8.41 20.60 -11.28
N GLU A 51 7.37 21.40 -11.54
CA GLU A 51 7.49 22.68 -12.24
C GLU A 51 8.39 23.70 -11.51
N VAL A 52 8.30 23.73 -10.17
CA VAL A 52 9.14 24.60 -9.34
C VAL A 52 10.60 24.13 -9.36
N LEU A 53 10.79 22.82 -9.23
CA LEU A 53 12.12 22.20 -9.23
C LEU A 53 12.79 22.26 -10.60
N ASP A 54 12.04 22.11 -11.69
CA ASP A 54 12.55 22.26 -13.06
C ASP A 54 13.19 23.65 -13.25
N ARG A 55 12.57 24.70 -12.72
CA ARG A 55 13.10 26.06 -12.79
C ARG A 55 14.32 26.30 -11.90
N GLN A 56 14.40 25.63 -10.75
CA GLN A 56 15.48 25.84 -9.77
C GLN A 56 16.71 24.98 -10.03
N ILE A 57 16.50 23.73 -10.43
CA ILE A 57 17.57 22.73 -10.58
C ILE A 57 18.05 22.68 -12.03
N GLY A 58 17.18 23.06 -12.99
CA GLY A 58 17.51 23.04 -14.41
C GLY A 58 17.70 21.62 -14.97
N TRP A 59 17.09 20.61 -14.35
CA TRP A 59 17.18 19.22 -14.80
C TRP A 59 16.27 18.91 -15.98
N SER A 60 16.62 17.88 -16.73
CA SER A 60 15.80 17.39 -17.83
C SER A 60 14.64 16.50 -17.33
N ASN A 61 13.60 16.32 -18.18
CA ASN A 61 12.53 15.36 -17.92
C ASN A 61 13.07 13.92 -17.73
N GLU A 62 14.15 13.58 -18.45
CA GLU A 62 14.83 12.30 -18.29
C GLU A 62 15.44 12.16 -16.90
N GLN A 63 16.14 13.19 -16.40
CA GLN A 63 16.72 13.20 -15.05
C GLN A 63 15.66 13.09 -13.97
N PHE A 64 14.52 13.79 -14.13
CA PHE A 64 13.35 13.63 -13.27
C PHE A 64 12.79 12.19 -13.31
N GLY A 65 12.71 11.61 -14.50
CA GLY A 65 12.33 10.21 -14.70
C GLY A 65 13.25 9.25 -13.95
N TRP A 66 14.56 9.45 -14.07
CA TRP A 66 15.56 8.64 -13.34
C TRP A 66 15.44 8.77 -11.83
N ALA A 67 15.11 9.94 -11.27
CA ALA A 67 14.88 10.11 -9.84
C ALA A 67 13.69 9.25 -9.36
N ASN A 68 12.60 9.20 -10.13
CA ASN A 68 11.46 8.34 -9.82
C ASN A 68 11.77 6.85 -9.99
N SER A 69 12.53 6.49 -11.03
CA SER A 69 12.98 5.10 -11.27
C SER A 69 13.92 4.61 -10.17
N ALA A 70 14.82 5.47 -9.68
CA ALA A 70 15.70 5.15 -8.55
C ALA A 70 14.91 4.83 -7.28
N PHE A 71 13.82 5.59 -7.02
CA PHE A 71 12.89 5.28 -5.94
C PHE A 71 12.28 3.88 -6.11
N GLN A 72 11.72 3.57 -7.27
CA GLN A 72 11.03 2.31 -7.52
C GLN A 72 11.96 1.10 -7.40
N LEU A 73 13.17 1.20 -7.94
CA LEU A 73 14.17 0.14 -7.84
C LEU A 73 14.56 -0.11 -6.37
N ALA A 74 14.90 0.96 -5.66
CA ALA A 74 15.30 0.88 -4.25
C ALA A 74 14.13 0.38 -3.37
N TYR A 75 12.90 0.81 -3.65
CA TYR A 75 11.69 0.33 -3.00
C TYR A 75 11.48 -1.17 -3.21
N GLY A 76 11.64 -1.65 -4.44
CA GLY A 76 11.53 -3.08 -4.74
C GLY A 76 12.56 -3.93 -3.98
N ILE A 77 13.82 -3.49 -3.94
CA ILE A 77 14.90 -4.13 -3.16
C ILE A 77 14.58 -4.06 -1.66
N GLY A 78 14.14 -2.89 -1.21
CA GLY A 78 13.79 -2.64 0.18
C GLY A 78 12.66 -3.53 0.69
N LEU A 79 11.66 -3.84 -0.17
CA LEU A 79 10.56 -4.75 0.17
C LEU A 79 11.05 -6.15 0.56
N LEU A 80 12.06 -6.67 -0.13
CA LEU A 80 12.68 -7.95 0.24
C LEU A 80 13.37 -7.85 1.60
N GLY A 81 14.22 -6.83 1.77
CA GLY A 81 14.95 -6.62 3.02
C GLY A 81 14.03 -6.41 4.22
N PHE A 82 13.05 -5.52 4.10
CA PHE A 82 12.08 -5.25 5.16
C PHE A 82 11.12 -6.43 5.40
N GLY A 83 10.77 -7.20 4.38
CA GLY A 83 9.98 -8.42 4.56
C GLY A 83 10.65 -9.37 5.56
N TRP A 84 11.92 -9.70 5.34
CA TRP A 84 12.71 -10.51 6.25
C TRP A 84 12.91 -9.83 7.63
N PHE A 85 13.25 -8.54 7.61
CA PHE A 85 13.50 -7.78 8.84
C PHE A 85 12.28 -7.73 9.76
N VAL A 86 11.10 -7.48 9.22
CA VAL A 86 9.83 -7.44 9.97
C VAL A 86 9.44 -8.82 10.50
N ASP A 87 9.73 -9.89 9.75
CA ASP A 87 9.48 -11.25 10.25
C ASP A 87 10.41 -11.61 11.40
N ARG A 88 11.66 -11.15 11.35
CA ARG A 88 12.67 -11.41 12.40
C ARG A 88 12.46 -10.58 13.65
N PHE A 89 12.20 -9.28 13.51
CA PHE A 89 12.19 -8.31 14.63
C PHE A 89 10.78 -7.84 15.01
N GLY A 90 9.77 -8.22 14.24
CA GLY A 90 8.36 -7.87 14.48
C GLY A 90 7.93 -6.53 13.90
N ALA A 91 6.60 -6.34 13.80
CA ALA A 91 6.00 -5.17 13.18
C ALA A 91 6.35 -3.84 13.89
N LYS A 92 6.50 -3.84 15.23
CA LYS A 92 6.85 -2.62 15.97
C LYS A 92 8.18 -2.05 15.52
N ILE A 93 9.21 -2.88 15.54
CA ILE A 93 10.58 -2.46 15.17
C ILE A 93 10.65 -2.17 13.68
N GLY A 94 10.02 -3.03 12.84
CA GLY A 94 9.97 -2.84 11.39
C GLY A 94 9.42 -1.49 11.00
N TYR A 95 8.27 -1.11 11.54
CA TYR A 95 7.68 0.21 11.30
C TYR A 95 8.55 1.33 11.84
N THR A 96 9.07 1.20 13.06
CA THR A 96 9.92 2.24 13.67
C THR A 96 11.13 2.56 12.80
N VAL A 97 11.88 1.54 12.38
CA VAL A 97 13.07 1.73 11.53
C VAL A 97 12.69 2.31 10.16
N SER A 98 11.62 1.81 9.55
CA SER A 98 11.13 2.30 8.27
C SER A 98 10.74 3.78 8.36
N ILE A 99 9.94 4.18 9.37
CA ILE A 99 9.46 5.56 9.51
C ILE A 99 10.59 6.53 9.83
N ILE A 100 11.52 6.18 10.70
CA ILE A 100 12.71 7.02 10.95
C ILE A 100 13.46 7.22 9.64
N GLY A 101 13.74 6.12 8.92
CA GLY A 101 14.47 6.18 7.66
C GLY A 101 13.78 7.05 6.63
N TRP A 102 12.47 6.82 6.34
CA TRP A 102 11.80 7.61 5.32
C TRP A 102 11.60 9.07 5.73
N SER A 103 11.31 9.36 7.02
CA SER A 103 11.15 10.73 7.49
C SER A 103 12.42 11.54 7.36
N LEU A 104 13.58 10.95 7.67
CA LEU A 104 14.88 11.58 7.48
C LEU A 104 15.19 11.77 5.98
N CYS A 105 14.93 10.76 5.15
CA CYS A 105 15.12 10.84 3.71
C CYS A 105 14.19 11.89 3.06
N ALA A 106 12.91 11.95 3.49
CA ALA A 106 11.98 12.98 3.03
C ALA A 106 12.50 14.37 3.36
N ALA A 107 12.84 14.64 4.62
CA ALA A 107 13.40 15.92 5.03
C ALA A 107 14.73 16.26 4.32
N ALA A 108 15.57 15.25 4.05
CA ALA A 108 16.85 15.45 3.36
C ALA A 108 16.69 15.97 1.92
N HIS A 109 15.56 15.77 1.24
CA HIS A 109 15.28 16.37 -0.06
C HIS A 109 15.33 17.89 -0.01
N ALA A 110 15.00 18.51 1.12
CA ALA A 110 15.09 19.97 1.30
C ALA A 110 16.51 20.53 1.21
N LEU A 111 17.52 19.70 1.41
CA LEU A 111 18.95 20.06 1.38
C LEU A 111 19.60 19.82 0.01
N VAL A 112 18.84 19.26 -0.94
CA VAL A 112 19.38 18.82 -2.22
C VAL A 112 19.17 19.89 -3.30
N GLY A 113 20.25 20.22 -4.01
CA GLY A 113 20.26 21.23 -5.09
C GLY A 113 20.67 20.69 -6.46
N SER A 114 20.69 19.36 -6.67
CA SER A 114 21.11 18.77 -7.94
C SER A 114 20.29 17.52 -8.31
N ALA A 115 20.20 17.22 -9.61
CA ALA A 115 19.50 16.04 -10.10
C ALA A 115 20.06 14.73 -9.48
N GLY A 116 21.39 14.57 -9.41
CA GLY A 116 22.03 13.42 -8.79
C GLY A 116 21.72 13.28 -7.31
N GLY A 117 21.67 14.41 -6.58
CA GLY A 117 21.27 14.44 -5.19
C GLY A 117 19.81 14.00 -5.00
N PHE A 118 18.89 14.46 -5.87
CA PHE A 118 17.49 14.00 -5.84
C PHE A 118 17.36 12.51 -6.15
N MET A 119 18.13 11.98 -7.12
CA MET A 119 18.16 10.54 -7.41
C MET A 119 18.57 9.74 -6.16
N THR A 120 19.63 10.17 -5.47
CA THR A 120 20.12 9.52 -4.24
C THR A 120 19.09 9.61 -3.11
N ALA A 121 18.55 10.80 -2.84
CA ALA A 121 17.55 11.01 -1.81
C ALA A 121 16.28 10.17 -2.07
N ARG A 122 15.82 10.09 -3.34
CA ARG A 122 14.69 9.24 -3.76
C ARG A 122 14.99 7.75 -3.60
N ALA A 123 16.20 7.29 -3.92
CA ALA A 123 16.59 5.90 -3.68
C ALA A 123 16.59 5.57 -2.19
N CYS A 124 17.15 6.43 -1.34
CA CYS A 124 17.13 6.25 0.12
C CYS A 124 15.68 6.28 0.66
N LEU A 125 14.84 7.18 0.16
CA LEU A 125 13.42 7.25 0.52
C LEU A 125 12.72 5.96 0.14
N GLY A 126 12.86 5.49 -1.10
CA GLY A 126 12.24 4.26 -1.59
C GLY A 126 12.65 3.04 -0.76
N LEU A 127 13.95 2.90 -0.48
CA LEU A 127 14.45 1.82 0.36
C LEU A 127 13.81 1.84 1.76
N SER A 128 13.71 3.02 2.38
CA SER A 128 13.18 3.17 3.74
C SER A 128 11.67 3.00 3.81
N GLU A 129 10.90 3.48 2.82
CA GLU A 129 9.44 3.34 2.74
C GLU A 129 8.97 1.91 2.52
N ALA A 130 9.83 1.05 2.01
CA ALA A 130 9.51 -0.33 1.70
C ALA A 130 9.05 -1.15 2.94
N GLY A 131 9.36 -0.69 4.15
CA GLY A 131 8.92 -1.34 5.39
C GLY A 131 7.44 -1.10 5.73
N ASN A 132 6.75 -0.12 5.11
CA ASN A 132 5.38 0.22 5.44
C ASN A 132 4.41 -0.97 5.25
N PHE A 133 4.31 -1.52 4.05
CA PHE A 133 3.36 -2.60 3.76
C PHE A 133 3.66 -3.91 4.48
N PRO A 134 4.89 -4.44 4.51
CA PRO A 134 5.21 -5.64 5.28
C PRO A 134 4.84 -5.51 6.77
N SER A 135 5.15 -4.35 7.38
CA SER A 135 4.84 -4.09 8.78
C SER A 135 3.33 -3.98 9.03
N ALA A 136 2.59 -3.28 8.14
CA ALA A 136 1.15 -3.12 8.26
C ALA A 136 0.41 -4.46 8.13
N ILE A 137 0.73 -5.26 7.12
CA ILE A 137 0.09 -6.57 6.90
C ILE A 137 0.39 -7.51 8.06
N LYS A 138 1.63 -7.51 8.58
CA LYS A 138 1.97 -8.28 9.77
C LYS A 138 1.21 -7.80 11.01
N ALA A 139 1.07 -6.49 11.21
CA ALA A 139 0.29 -5.94 12.31
C ALA A 139 -1.18 -6.36 12.20
N VAL A 140 -1.79 -6.28 11.01
CA VAL A 140 -3.16 -6.77 10.76
C VAL A 140 -3.28 -8.27 11.04
N ALA A 141 -2.31 -9.08 10.60
CA ALA A 141 -2.32 -10.53 10.86
C ALA A 141 -2.28 -10.87 12.35
N LEU A 142 -1.61 -10.02 13.17
CA LEU A 142 -1.51 -10.19 14.62
C LEU A 142 -2.77 -9.72 15.36
N TRP A 143 -3.35 -8.57 14.95
CA TRP A 143 -4.39 -7.86 15.67
C TRP A 143 -5.83 -8.25 15.25
N PHE A 144 -6.01 -8.89 14.10
CA PHE A 144 -7.34 -9.17 13.57
C PHE A 144 -7.57 -10.67 13.34
N PRO A 145 -8.78 -11.18 13.69
CA PRO A 145 -9.18 -12.53 13.31
C PRO A 145 -9.30 -12.62 11.77
N LYS A 146 -9.14 -13.83 11.21
CA LYS A 146 -9.11 -14.04 9.75
C LYS A 146 -10.29 -13.41 9.00
N ARG A 147 -11.48 -13.41 9.60
CA ARG A 147 -12.70 -12.87 8.99
C ARG A 147 -12.66 -11.34 8.81
N GLU A 148 -11.97 -10.63 9.70
CA GLU A 148 -11.89 -9.16 9.70
C GLU A 148 -10.65 -8.61 8.97
N ARG A 149 -9.64 -9.43 8.66
CA ARG A 149 -8.36 -8.99 8.08
C ARG A 149 -8.52 -8.24 6.76
N ALA A 150 -9.45 -8.68 5.89
CA ALA A 150 -9.66 -7.99 4.62
C ALA A 150 -10.20 -6.58 4.82
N LEU A 151 -11.14 -6.41 5.75
CA LEU A 151 -11.66 -5.08 6.08
C LEU A 151 -10.57 -4.21 6.68
N ALA A 152 -9.81 -4.71 7.66
CA ALA A 152 -8.70 -3.98 8.26
C ALA A 152 -7.63 -3.60 7.22
N THR A 153 -7.31 -4.52 6.31
CA THR A 153 -6.38 -4.26 5.20
C THR A 153 -6.94 -3.19 4.26
N SER A 154 -8.22 -3.25 3.91
CA SER A 154 -8.86 -2.23 3.07
C SER A 154 -8.88 -0.86 3.75
N VAL A 155 -9.15 -0.81 5.05
CA VAL A 155 -9.16 0.45 5.82
C VAL A 155 -7.78 1.09 5.82
N PHE A 156 -6.72 0.39 6.22
CA PHE A 156 -5.40 1.02 6.22
C PHE A 156 -4.90 1.33 4.80
N ASN A 157 -5.21 0.47 3.82
CA ASN A 157 -4.81 0.69 2.43
C ASN A 157 -5.53 1.90 1.81
N SER A 158 -6.75 2.25 2.25
CA SER A 158 -7.44 3.46 1.78
C SER A 158 -6.67 4.75 2.14
N GLY A 159 -5.77 4.69 3.11
CA GLY A 159 -4.83 5.77 3.40
C GLY A 159 -3.99 6.21 2.20
N THR A 160 -3.70 5.28 1.27
CA THR A 160 -2.99 5.61 0.01
C THR A 160 -3.76 6.62 -0.83
N ASN A 161 -5.08 6.45 -0.91
CA ASN A 161 -5.97 7.32 -1.69
C ASN A 161 -6.15 8.66 -0.99
N VAL A 162 -6.31 8.65 0.34
CA VAL A 162 -6.43 9.87 1.14
C VAL A 162 -5.14 10.69 1.05
N GLY A 163 -3.96 10.05 1.12
CA GLY A 163 -2.68 10.71 0.90
C GLY A 163 -2.58 11.34 -0.50
N ALA A 164 -2.95 10.59 -1.55
CA ALA A 164 -2.98 11.10 -2.92
C ALA A 164 -3.98 12.24 -3.14
N LEU A 165 -5.07 12.28 -2.38
CA LEU A 165 -6.08 13.34 -2.44
C LEU A 165 -5.64 14.60 -1.68
N LEU A 166 -4.98 14.45 -0.53
CA LEU A 166 -4.55 15.57 0.31
C LEU A 166 -3.29 16.27 -0.22
N ALA A 167 -2.37 15.51 -0.83
CA ALA A 167 -1.10 16.06 -1.28
C ALA A 167 -1.24 17.23 -2.27
N PRO A 168 -2.12 17.21 -3.31
CA PRO A 168 -2.31 18.33 -4.23
C PRO A 168 -2.81 19.63 -3.60
N ALA A 169 -3.45 19.57 -2.45
CA ALA A 169 -3.85 20.77 -1.70
C ALA A 169 -2.74 21.24 -0.75
N LEU A 170 -2.11 20.33 -0.03
CA LEU A 170 -1.13 20.63 1.01
C LEU A 170 0.22 21.06 0.43
N VAL A 171 0.74 20.33 -0.55
CA VAL A 171 2.11 20.53 -1.07
C VAL A 171 2.28 21.87 -1.76
N PRO A 172 1.40 22.29 -2.71
CA PRO A 172 1.51 23.61 -3.31
C PRO A 172 1.33 24.74 -2.29
N TRP A 173 0.40 24.58 -1.33
CA TRP A 173 0.18 25.58 -0.29
C TRP A 173 1.44 25.82 0.54
N LEU A 174 2.13 24.75 0.97
CA LEU A 174 3.40 24.85 1.66
C LEU A 174 4.48 25.51 0.79
N ALA A 175 4.60 25.08 -0.47
CA ALA A 175 5.61 25.58 -1.38
C ALA A 175 5.46 27.06 -1.69
N PHE A 176 4.24 27.57 -1.85
CA PHE A 176 3.96 28.97 -2.14
C PHE A 176 4.15 29.88 -0.92
N ASN A 177 3.83 29.42 0.30
CA ASN A 177 3.89 30.25 1.48
C ASN A 177 5.25 30.18 2.21
N PHE A 178 5.96 29.05 2.13
CA PHE A 178 7.16 28.78 2.95
C PHE A 178 8.35 28.25 2.12
N GLY A 179 8.23 28.24 0.78
CA GLY A 179 9.23 27.65 -0.10
C GLY A 179 9.06 26.13 -0.28
N TRP A 180 9.54 25.62 -1.41
CA TRP A 180 9.35 24.21 -1.80
C TRP A 180 9.97 23.21 -0.79
N GLN A 181 11.06 23.61 -0.11
CA GLN A 181 11.73 22.79 0.92
C GLN A 181 10.79 22.43 2.07
N SER A 182 9.88 23.36 2.41
CA SER A 182 8.93 23.17 3.51
C SER A 182 8.03 21.96 3.32
N ALA A 183 7.66 21.66 2.09
CA ALA A 183 6.84 20.48 1.79
C ALA A 183 7.54 19.17 2.17
N PHE A 184 8.82 19.04 1.87
CA PHE A 184 9.62 17.87 2.24
C PHE A 184 9.88 17.80 3.73
N ILE A 185 10.16 18.93 4.38
CA ILE A 185 10.39 18.98 5.83
C ILE A 185 9.11 18.62 6.59
N VAL A 186 7.97 19.19 6.21
CA VAL A 186 6.69 18.92 6.88
C VAL A 186 6.28 17.46 6.71
N ALA A 187 6.46 16.89 5.51
CA ALA A 187 6.19 15.48 5.25
C ALA A 187 7.06 14.57 6.14
N GLY A 188 8.37 14.81 6.20
CA GLY A 188 9.27 14.07 7.09
C GLY A 188 8.91 14.22 8.58
N LEU A 189 8.60 15.44 9.04
CA LEU A 189 8.19 15.69 10.43
C LEU A 189 6.88 14.99 10.79
N ALA A 190 5.93 14.92 9.86
CA ALA A 190 4.66 14.21 10.07
C ALA A 190 4.89 12.72 10.41
N GLY A 191 5.85 12.06 9.76
CA GLY A 191 6.24 10.68 10.08
C GLY A 191 6.84 10.56 11.48
N LEU A 192 7.72 11.48 11.89
CA LEU A 192 8.31 11.47 13.25
C LEU A 192 7.27 11.74 14.33
N LEU A 193 6.33 12.67 14.10
CA LEU A 193 5.22 12.93 15.01
C LEU A 193 4.33 11.69 15.17
N TRP A 194 4.02 11.02 14.05
CA TRP A 194 3.27 9.77 14.09
C TRP A 194 4.01 8.69 14.91
N LEU A 195 5.35 8.62 14.81
CA LEU A 195 6.15 7.69 15.58
C LEU A 195 6.03 7.91 17.10
N GLY A 196 5.85 9.17 17.52
CA GLY A 196 5.55 9.53 18.92
C GLY A 196 4.25 8.89 19.43
N LEU A 197 3.29 8.60 18.55
CA LEU A 197 2.09 7.84 18.89
C LEU A 197 2.31 6.33 18.81
N TRP A 198 3.05 5.86 17.79
CA TRP A 198 3.28 4.44 17.56
C TRP A 198 4.04 3.76 18.68
N LEU A 199 5.13 4.35 19.13
CA LEU A 199 6.02 3.74 20.12
C LEU A 199 5.33 3.39 21.45
N PRO A 200 4.54 4.28 22.08
CA PRO A 200 3.86 3.98 23.32
C PRO A 200 2.57 3.17 23.15
N LEU A 201 1.92 3.25 21.98
CA LEU A 201 0.59 2.68 21.78
C LEU A 201 0.62 1.27 21.20
N TYR A 202 1.58 0.98 20.31
CA TYR A 202 1.65 -0.33 19.67
C TYR A 202 2.46 -1.34 20.50
N GLN A 203 1.82 -2.44 20.81
CA GLN A 203 2.43 -3.66 21.36
C GLN A 203 1.77 -4.87 20.69
N ALA A 204 2.31 -6.06 20.86
CA ALA A 204 1.57 -7.27 20.47
C ALA A 204 0.30 -7.42 21.33
N PRO A 205 -0.82 -7.94 20.78
CA PRO A 205 -2.09 -8.05 21.51
C PRO A 205 -1.95 -8.70 22.88
N GLU A 206 -1.15 -9.75 22.97
CA GLU A 206 -0.90 -10.53 24.20
C GLU A 206 -0.12 -9.75 25.27
N LYS A 207 0.65 -8.72 24.86
CA LYS A 207 1.47 -7.90 25.74
C LYS A 207 0.85 -6.52 26.01
N SER A 208 -0.30 -6.24 25.39
CA SER A 208 -0.95 -4.94 25.49
C SER A 208 -1.89 -4.91 26.69
N GLY A 209 -1.55 -4.15 27.72
CA GLY A 209 -2.44 -3.89 28.86
C GLY A 209 -3.70 -3.08 28.51
N ARG A 210 -3.87 -2.66 27.24
CA ARG A 210 -5.00 -1.86 26.74
C ARG A 210 -6.09 -2.68 26.09
N VAL A 211 -5.85 -3.95 25.83
CA VAL A 211 -6.81 -4.87 25.21
C VAL A 211 -7.66 -5.52 26.29
N MET A 212 -8.96 -5.47 26.15
CA MET A 212 -9.88 -6.18 27.04
C MET A 212 -9.75 -7.71 26.84
N ALA A 213 -9.99 -8.48 27.88
CA ALA A 213 -9.88 -9.96 27.81
C ALA A 213 -10.80 -10.55 26.72
N GLU A 214 -12.01 -10.01 26.59
CA GLU A 214 -12.98 -10.42 25.55
C GLU A 214 -12.45 -10.14 24.15
N GLU A 215 -11.82 -8.98 23.93
CA GLU A 215 -11.24 -8.62 22.65
C GLU A 215 -10.01 -9.49 22.33
N LEU A 216 -9.19 -9.80 23.34
CA LEU A 216 -8.06 -10.72 23.17
C LEU A 216 -8.53 -12.11 22.76
N GLN A 217 -9.63 -12.59 23.37
CA GLN A 217 -10.25 -13.85 22.97
C GLN A 217 -10.78 -13.78 21.53
N HIS A 218 -11.48 -12.71 21.16
CA HIS A 218 -11.94 -12.48 19.78
C HIS A 218 -10.79 -12.45 18.76
N ILE A 219 -9.65 -11.83 19.10
CA ILE A 219 -8.45 -11.82 18.25
C ILE A 219 -7.87 -13.23 18.09
N ARG A 220 -7.96 -14.05 19.15
CA ARG A 220 -7.51 -15.45 19.15
C ARG A 220 -8.47 -16.37 18.41
N ASP A 221 -9.75 -16.03 18.36
CA ASP A 221 -10.75 -16.80 17.62
C ASP A 221 -10.37 -16.86 16.13
N GLY A 222 -10.11 -18.06 15.64
CA GLY A 222 -9.63 -18.32 14.29
C GLY A 222 -8.09 -18.39 14.14
N LYS A 223 -7.32 -18.23 15.23
CA LYS A 223 -5.92 -18.68 15.28
C LYS A 223 -5.91 -20.17 15.56
N VAL A 224 -5.38 -20.98 14.67
CA VAL A 224 -5.18 -22.41 14.93
C VAL A 224 -4.09 -22.58 15.99
N PRO A 225 -4.36 -23.23 17.14
CA PRO A 225 -3.31 -23.51 18.11
C PRO A 225 -2.19 -24.32 17.46
N GLY A 226 -0.93 -23.90 17.63
CA GLY A 226 0.22 -24.60 17.05
C GLY A 226 0.76 -24.01 15.73
N GLN A 227 0.13 -23.00 15.14
CA GLN A 227 0.66 -22.28 13.95
C GLN A 227 1.79 -21.28 14.28
N SER A 228 2.53 -21.46 15.36
CA SER A 228 3.87 -20.91 15.52
C SER A 228 4.82 -21.72 14.63
N GLY A 229 4.57 -21.67 13.31
CA GLY A 229 5.41 -22.35 12.31
C GLY A 229 6.84 -21.80 12.34
N ALA A 230 7.80 -22.63 11.99
CA ALA A 230 9.19 -22.23 11.78
C ALA A 230 9.25 -21.03 10.82
N ASN A 231 10.18 -20.11 11.06
CA ASN A 231 10.44 -19.02 10.14
C ASN A 231 11.00 -19.62 8.83
N LEU A 232 10.19 -19.64 7.79
CA LEU A 232 10.57 -20.20 6.50
C LEU A 232 11.52 -19.20 5.79
N GLY A 233 12.74 -19.65 5.48
CA GLY A 233 13.65 -18.86 4.66
C GLY A 233 13.10 -18.62 3.26
N TRP A 234 13.61 -17.60 2.56
CA TRP A 234 13.13 -17.21 1.22
C TRP A 234 13.15 -18.35 0.20
N ALA A 235 14.23 -19.14 0.18
CA ALA A 235 14.32 -20.29 -0.72
C ALA A 235 13.19 -21.29 -0.48
N ALA A 236 12.85 -21.57 0.78
CA ALA A 236 11.73 -22.44 1.11
C ALA A 236 10.40 -21.81 0.70
N LEU A 237 10.21 -20.48 0.88
CA LEU A 237 8.99 -19.79 0.47
C LEU A 237 8.77 -19.84 -1.04
N LEU A 238 9.82 -19.72 -1.84
CA LEU A 238 9.75 -19.82 -3.31
C LEU A 238 9.43 -21.25 -3.81
N CYS A 239 9.56 -22.27 -2.96
CA CYS A 239 9.14 -23.64 -3.29
C CYS A 239 7.63 -23.84 -3.18
N TYR A 240 6.86 -22.90 -2.62
CA TYR A 240 5.42 -23.05 -2.48
C TYR A 240 4.66 -22.41 -3.65
N ARG A 241 3.74 -23.13 -4.25
CA ARG A 241 2.86 -22.61 -5.33
C ARG A 241 2.04 -21.41 -4.89
N GLN A 242 1.67 -21.34 -3.61
CA GLN A 242 0.94 -20.21 -3.01
C GLN A 242 1.74 -18.91 -3.07
N THR A 243 3.07 -18.98 -2.92
CA THR A 243 3.95 -17.81 -3.08
C THR A 243 3.91 -17.31 -4.52
N TRP A 244 4.00 -18.20 -5.50
CA TRP A 244 3.90 -17.85 -6.92
C TRP A 244 2.54 -17.29 -7.30
N SER A 245 1.46 -17.80 -6.70
CA SER A 245 0.12 -17.20 -6.85
C SER A 245 0.11 -15.72 -6.48
N PHE A 246 0.77 -15.37 -5.36
CA PHE A 246 0.86 -13.99 -4.90
C PHE A 246 1.80 -13.14 -5.78
N ILE A 247 2.98 -13.67 -6.12
CA ILE A 247 3.97 -13.02 -7.01
C ILE A 247 3.33 -12.64 -8.34
N ILE A 248 2.70 -13.60 -9.03
CA ILE A 248 2.12 -13.40 -10.36
C ILE A 248 0.95 -12.42 -10.30
N ALA A 249 0.10 -12.54 -9.29
CA ALA A 249 -1.01 -11.63 -9.12
C ALA A 249 -0.54 -10.18 -8.90
N LYS A 250 0.48 -9.96 -8.07
CA LYS A 250 1.09 -8.65 -7.84
C LYS A 250 1.75 -8.10 -9.09
N PHE A 251 2.55 -8.91 -9.78
CA PHE A 251 3.24 -8.52 -11.02
C PHE A 251 2.27 -8.06 -12.11
N LEU A 252 1.11 -8.70 -12.24
CA LEU A 252 0.11 -8.36 -13.26
C LEU A 252 -0.79 -7.18 -12.89
N THR A 253 -1.09 -6.97 -11.60
CA THR A 253 -2.10 -6.00 -11.19
C THR A 253 -1.55 -4.68 -10.66
N ASP A 254 -0.38 -4.67 -9.99
CA ASP A 254 0.21 -3.45 -9.48
C ASP A 254 0.61 -2.44 -10.57
N PRO A 255 1.13 -2.86 -11.76
CA PRO A 255 1.40 -1.95 -12.86
C PRO A 255 0.19 -1.15 -13.31
N VAL A 256 -1.02 -1.71 -13.21
CA VAL A 256 -2.27 -1.03 -13.57
C VAL A 256 -2.53 0.16 -12.63
N TRP A 257 -2.24 0.00 -11.34
CA TRP A 257 -2.34 1.09 -10.38
C TRP A 257 -1.35 2.23 -10.69
N TRP A 258 -0.10 1.88 -10.99
CA TRP A 258 0.91 2.86 -11.40
C TRP A 258 0.55 3.56 -12.71
N PHE A 259 -0.06 2.84 -13.65
CA PHE A 259 -0.58 3.44 -14.88
C PHE A 259 -1.65 4.49 -14.57
N PHE A 260 -2.59 4.21 -13.69
CA PHE A 260 -3.60 5.20 -13.30
C PHE A 260 -2.97 6.42 -12.62
N LEU A 261 -2.00 6.23 -11.73
CA LEU A 261 -1.36 7.34 -11.05
C LEU A 261 -0.54 8.25 -11.99
N ILE A 262 0.12 7.67 -12.98
CA ILE A 262 1.11 8.37 -13.81
C ILE A 262 0.48 8.89 -15.10
N TRP A 263 -0.33 8.09 -15.77
CA TRP A 263 -0.74 8.32 -17.15
C TRP A 263 -2.17 8.84 -17.33
N LEU A 264 -3.02 8.83 -16.32
CA LEU A 264 -4.37 9.37 -16.43
C LEU A 264 -4.39 10.88 -16.74
N PRO A 265 -3.55 11.75 -16.15
CA PRO A 265 -3.52 13.15 -16.53
C PRO A 265 -3.16 13.34 -18.02
N ASP A 266 -2.17 12.58 -18.52
CA ASP A 266 -1.75 12.61 -19.92
C ASP A 266 -2.85 12.08 -20.87
N PHE A 267 -3.55 11.01 -20.46
CA PHE A 267 -4.72 10.48 -21.18
C PHE A 267 -5.79 11.57 -21.38
N PHE A 268 -6.22 12.22 -20.30
CA PHE A 268 -7.24 13.26 -20.37
C PHE A 268 -6.79 14.46 -21.23
N ASN A 269 -5.53 14.84 -21.12
CA ASN A 269 -4.95 15.93 -21.90
C ASN A 269 -4.89 15.57 -23.40
N LYS A 270 -4.24 14.47 -23.76
CA LYS A 270 -3.95 14.12 -25.16
C LYS A 270 -5.15 13.59 -25.92
N THR A 271 -6.09 12.94 -25.26
CA THR A 271 -7.23 12.32 -25.95
C THR A 271 -8.50 13.17 -25.88
N ARG A 272 -8.60 14.11 -24.92
CA ARG A 272 -9.81 14.88 -24.64
C ARG A 272 -9.58 16.39 -24.55
N GLY A 273 -8.34 16.86 -24.73
CA GLY A 273 -7.98 18.28 -24.66
C GLY A 273 -8.22 18.92 -23.27
N LEU A 274 -8.30 18.11 -22.21
CA LEU A 274 -8.56 18.59 -20.88
C LEU A 274 -7.25 18.95 -20.17
N GLU A 275 -6.98 20.25 -19.98
CA GLU A 275 -5.87 20.71 -19.15
C GLU A 275 -6.06 20.29 -17.68
N ILE A 276 -4.96 19.96 -17.00
CA ILE A 276 -4.96 19.53 -15.59
C ILE A 276 -5.65 20.56 -14.69
N ARG A 277 -5.50 21.87 -14.98
CA ARG A 277 -6.16 22.96 -14.25
C ARG A 277 -7.69 22.91 -14.34
N ARG A 278 -8.26 22.35 -15.40
CA ARG A 278 -9.71 22.19 -15.58
C ARG A 278 -10.22 20.79 -15.21
N SER A 279 -9.32 19.81 -15.14
CA SER A 279 -9.66 18.40 -14.86
C SER A 279 -9.58 18.04 -13.36
N TRP A 280 -9.30 18.99 -12.45
CA TRP A 280 -9.21 18.73 -11.01
C TRP A 280 -10.47 18.05 -10.46
N ALA A 281 -11.66 18.43 -10.96
CA ALA A 281 -12.93 17.83 -10.52
C ALA A 281 -13.03 16.35 -10.91
N TYR A 282 -12.49 15.96 -12.08
CA TYR A 282 -12.45 14.55 -12.51
C TYR A 282 -11.50 13.72 -11.64
N ILE A 283 -10.31 14.25 -11.35
CA ILE A 283 -9.32 13.58 -10.51
C ILE A 283 -9.86 13.44 -9.08
N LEU A 284 -10.44 14.50 -8.53
CA LEU A 284 -11.08 14.50 -7.22
C LEU A 284 -12.20 13.45 -7.14
N THR A 285 -13.04 13.39 -8.18
CA THR A 285 -14.15 12.42 -8.26
C THR A 285 -13.60 10.99 -8.31
N ILE A 286 -12.58 10.71 -9.13
CA ILE A 286 -11.95 9.39 -9.21
C ILE A 286 -11.45 8.96 -7.84
N TYR A 287 -10.60 9.77 -7.20
CA TYR A 287 -10.03 9.40 -5.89
C TYR A 287 -11.06 9.40 -4.76
N GLY A 288 -12.10 10.23 -4.83
CA GLY A 288 -13.25 10.18 -3.92
C GLY A 288 -13.98 8.84 -4.02
N ILE A 289 -14.32 8.39 -5.24
CA ILE A 289 -14.93 7.08 -5.49
C ILE A 289 -14.03 5.96 -4.98
N VAL A 290 -12.72 6.03 -5.29
CA VAL A 290 -11.75 5.00 -4.86
C VAL A 290 -11.67 4.92 -3.35
N THR A 291 -11.63 6.05 -2.64
CA THR A 291 -11.54 6.08 -1.18
C THR A 291 -12.73 5.38 -0.53
N VAL A 292 -13.94 5.65 -1.01
CA VAL A 292 -15.17 5.06 -0.47
C VAL A 292 -15.29 3.59 -0.85
N LEU A 293 -15.21 3.27 -2.13
CA LEU A 293 -15.49 1.92 -2.61
C LEU A 293 -14.40 0.91 -2.27
N SER A 294 -13.14 1.34 -2.05
CA SER A 294 -12.06 0.43 -1.68
C SER A 294 -12.32 -0.28 -0.34
N VAL A 295 -12.89 0.44 0.62
CA VAL A 295 -13.25 -0.12 1.93
C VAL A 295 -14.35 -1.17 1.81
N PHE A 296 -15.36 -0.93 0.95
CA PHE A 296 -16.43 -1.89 0.70
C PHE A 296 -15.92 -3.23 0.16
N GLY A 297 -14.84 -3.24 -0.61
CA GLY A 297 -14.24 -4.46 -1.13
C GLY A 297 -13.78 -5.44 -0.05
N GLY A 298 -13.14 -4.95 1.00
CA GLY A 298 -12.79 -5.77 2.16
C GLY A 298 -13.99 -6.16 3.01
N TRP A 299 -14.96 -5.24 3.16
CA TRP A 299 -16.20 -5.50 3.90
C TRP A 299 -17.03 -6.61 3.25
N ILE A 300 -17.22 -6.61 1.91
CA ILE A 300 -17.99 -7.62 1.20
C ILE A 300 -17.46 -9.03 1.48
N THR A 301 -16.15 -9.24 1.34
CA THR A 301 -15.57 -10.58 1.53
C THR A 301 -15.60 -11.02 2.99
N GLY A 302 -15.43 -10.08 3.94
CA GLY A 302 -15.61 -10.34 5.36
C GLY A 302 -17.05 -10.69 5.70
N HIS A 303 -18.01 -9.96 5.14
CA HIS A 303 -19.44 -10.19 5.35
C HIS A 303 -19.90 -11.57 4.83
N LEU A 304 -19.41 -11.98 3.64
CA LEU A 304 -19.67 -13.32 3.11
C LEU A 304 -19.12 -14.42 4.04
N ALA A 305 -17.91 -14.22 4.56
CA ALA A 305 -17.31 -15.16 5.52
C ALA A 305 -18.11 -15.25 6.81
N ASN A 306 -18.64 -14.11 7.31
CA ASN A 306 -19.50 -14.07 8.50
C ASN A 306 -20.88 -14.72 8.28
N ARG A 307 -21.34 -14.80 7.03
CA ARG A 307 -22.57 -15.53 6.65
C ARG A 307 -22.36 -17.03 6.44
N GLY A 308 -21.24 -17.59 6.91
CA GLY A 308 -20.97 -19.03 6.88
C GLY A 308 -20.26 -19.53 5.61
N TRP A 309 -19.84 -18.66 4.72
CA TRP A 309 -19.02 -19.09 3.59
C TRP A 309 -17.60 -19.44 4.07
N THR A 310 -16.98 -20.44 3.44
CA THR A 310 -15.56 -20.70 3.70
C THR A 310 -14.73 -19.48 3.27
N VAL A 311 -13.65 -19.21 4.00
CA VAL A 311 -12.74 -18.07 3.69
C VAL A 311 -12.29 -18.13 2.23
N THR A 312 -11.91 -19.30 1.73
CA THR A 312 -11.53 -19.50 0.32
C THR A 312 -12.63 -19.08 -0.64
N ARG A 313 -13.88 -19.53 -0.40
CA ARG A 313 -15.02 -19.20 -1.29
C ARG A 313 -15.33 -17.71 -1.26
N ALA A 314 -15.38 -17.10 -0.07
CA ALA A 314 -15.65 -15.66 0.08
C ALA A 314 -14.59 -14.80 -0.64
N ARG A 315 -13.29 -15.11 -0.42
CA ARG A 315 -12.18 -14.39 -1.07
C ARG A 315 -12.19 -14.53 -2.59
N LYS A 316 -12.31 -15.76 -3.10
CA LYS A 316 -12.29 -16.01 -4.54
C LYS A 316 -13.47 -15.39 -5.26
N THR A 317 -14.66 -15.45 -4.67
CA THR A 317 -15.85 -14.78 -5.25
C THR A 317 -15.66 -13.26 -5.28
N GLY A 318 -15.17 -12.67 -4.18
CA GLY A 318 -14.85 -11.23 -4.15
C GLY A 318 -13.79 -10.84 -5.17
N MET A 319 -12.68 -11.56 -5.23
CA MET A 319 -11.60 -11.28 -6.20
C MET A 319 -12.10 -11.42 -7.65
N PHE A 320 -12.91 -12.43 -7.98
CA PHE A 320 -13.50 -12.55 -9.31
C PHE A 320 -14.42 -11.39 -9.64
N PHE A 321 -15.29 -10.99 -8.70
CA PHE A 321 -16.16 -9.84 -8.86
C PHE A 321 -15.35 -8.55 -9.11
N PHE A 322 -14.29 -8.30 -8.34
CA PHE A 322 -13.43 -7.13 -8.54
C PHE A 322 -12.69 -7.19 -9.87
N ALA A 323 -12.22 -8.37 -10.31
CA ALA A 323 -11.62 -8.53 -11.63
C ALA A 323 -12.60 -8.16 -12.75
N LEU A 324 -13.88 -8.55 -12.62
CA LEU A 324 -14.94 -8.16 -13.57
C LEU A 324 -15.23 -6.66 -13.54
N CYS A 325 -15.16 -6.00 -12.37
CA CYS A 325 -15.37 -4.56 -12.26
C CYS A 325 -14.28 -3.72 -12.96
N VAL A 326 -13.09 -4.30 -13.23
CA VAL A 326 -12.03 -3.61 -13.98
C VAL A 326 -12.27 -3.68 -15.49
N VAL A 327 -12.91 -4.74 -16.00
CA VAL A 327 -13.09 -4.97 -17.45
C VAL A 327 -13.73 -3.78 -18.20
N PRO A 328 -14.76 -3.07 -17.67
CA PRO A 328 -15.37 -1.96 -18.39
C PRO A 328 -14.42 -0.81 -18.77
N ILE A 329 -13.21 -0.75 -18.20
CA ILE A 329 -12.20 0.27 -18.55
C ILE A 329 -11.78 0.20 -20.04
N VAL A 330 -11.97 -0.94 -20.69
CA VAL A 330 -11.64 -1.16 -22.11
C VAL A 330 -12.38 -0.17 -23.04
N VAL A 331 -13.55 0.31 -22.64
CA VAL A 331 -14.35 1.26 -23.46
C VAL A 331 -14.11 2.72 -23.09
N VAL A 332 -13.22 3.02 -22.15
CA VAL A 332 -12.98 4.38 -21.64
C VAL A 332 -12.67 5.40 -22.74
N THR A 333 -11.92 5.00 -23.78
CA THR A 333 -11.59 5.88 -24.90
C THR A 333 -12.78 6.21 -25.82
N ARG A 334 -13.89 5.48 -25.72
CA ARG A 334 -15.06 5.58 -26.60
C ARG A 334 -16.29 6.23 -25.95
N VAL A 335 -16.23 6.53 -24.66
CA VAL A 335 -17.34 7.10 -23.89
C VAL A 335 -17.07 8.57 -23.54
N GLY A 336 -18.11 9.30 -23.14
CA GLY A 336 -17.99 10.69 -22.69
C GLY A 336 -17.18 10.83 -21.41
N ASP A 337 -16.74 12.05 -21.08
CA ASP A 337 -15.77 12.34 -20.02
C ASP A 337 -16.22 11.85 -18.64
N TRP A 338 -17.43 12.16 -18.23
CA TRP A 338 -17.96 11.73 -16.93
C TRP A 338 -18.12 10.21 -16.83
N THR A 339 -18.54 9.56 -17.92
CA THR A 339 -18.62 8.09 -17.98
C THR A 339 -17.22 7.48 -17.86
N ALA A 340 -16.22 8.08 -18.53
CA ALA A 340 -14.82 7.66 -18.41
C ALA A 340 -14.32 7.80 -16.97
N VAL A 341 -14.60 8.92 -16.31
CA VAL A 341 -14.25 9.16 -14.90
C VAL A 341 -14.86 8.11 -13.99
N LEU A 342 -16.15 7.80 -14.17
CA LEU A 342 -16.83 6.78 -13.36
C LEU A 342 -16.25 5.38 -13.61
N LEU A 343 -15.96 5.01 -14.85
CA LEU A 343 -15.34 3.70 -15.18
C LEU A 343 -13.92 3.58 -14.63
N ILE A 344 -13.13 4.65 -14.71
CA ILE A 344 -11.79 4.69 -14.12
C ILE A 344 -11.87 4.61 -12.59
N GLY A 345 -12.78 5.37 -11.97
CA GLY A 345 -13.03 5.31 -10.54
C GLY A 345 -13.46 3.91 -10.07
N LEU A 346 -14.33 3.26 -10.81
CA LEU A 346 -14.74 1.86 -10.55
C LEU A 346 -13.56 0.90 -10.66
N ALA A 347 -12.78 0.98 -11.74
CA ALA A 347 -11.64 0.11 -11.96
C ALA A 347 -10.54 0.31 -10.90
N ALA A 348 -10.24 1.55 -10.53
CA ALA A 348 -9.27 1.88 -9.49
C ALA A 348 -9.75 1.42 -8.10
N SER A 349 -11.05 1.54 -7.81
CA SER A 349 -11.66 0.99 -6.58
C SER A 349 -11.59 -0.53 -6.53
N ALA A 350 -11.87 -1.18 -7.65
CA ALA A 350 -11.77 -2.62 -7.80
C ALA A 350 -10.32 -3.11 -7.64
N HIS A 351 -9.33 -2.35 -8.14
CA HIS A 351 -7.91 -2.62 -7.87
C HIS A 351 -7.60 -2.62 -6.37
N GLN A 352 -8.02 -1.58 -5.65
CA GLN A 352 -7.76 -1.47 -4.22
C GLN A 352 -8.43 -2.61 -3.43
N ALA A 353 -9.68 -2.94 -3.77
CA ALA A 353 -10.40 -4.07 -3.17
C ALA A 353 -9.74 -5.42 -3.49
N TRP A 354 -9.28 -5.61 -4.72
CA TRP A 354 -8.47 -6.76 -5.15
C TRP A 354 -7.19 -6.85 -4.35
N SER A 355 -6.42 -5.78 -4.29
CA SER A 355 -5.12 -5.70 -3.59
C SER A 355 -5.27 -6.04 -2.11
N ALA A 356 -6.27 -5.47 -1.42
CA ALA A 356 -6.54 -5.75 -0.01
C ALA A 356 -6.87 -7.23 0.22
N ASN A 357 -7.70 -7.84 -0.64
CA ASN A 357 -7.99 -9.27 -0.55
C ASN A 357 -6.77 -10.14 -0.86
N LEU A 358 -5.99 -9.76 -1.85
CA LEU A 358 -4.77 -10.47 -2.24
C LEU A 358 -3.74 -10.47 -1.10
N PHE A 359 -3.48 -9.34 -0.45
CA PHE A 359 -2.63 -9.27 0.76
C PHE A 359 -3.17 -10.14 1.89
N THR A 360 -4.48 -10.19 2.06
CA THR A 360 -5.09 -10.99 3.11
C THR A 360 -4.91 -12.49 2.86
N THR A 361 -4.88 -12.93 1.59
CA THR A 361 -4.62 -14.35 1.29
C THR A 361 -3.25 -14.81 1.80
N VAL A 362 -2.24 -13.92 1.83
CA VAL A 362 -0.93 -14.23 2.42
C VAL A 362 -1.07 -14.54 3.90
N SER A 363 -1.79 -13.70 4.65
CA SER A 363 -2.01 -13.92 6.08
C SER A 363 -2.95 -15.09 6.40
N ASP A 364 -3.74 -15.56 5.42
CA ASP A 364 -4.61 -16.73 5.57
C ASP A 364 -3.86 -18.04 5.33
N MET A 365 -2.86 -18.03 4.42
CA MET A 365 -2.13 -19.24 4.00
C MET A 365 -0.80 -19.43 4.74
N PHE A 366 -0.07 -18.35 5.04
CA PHE A 366 1.28 -18.44 5.61
C PHE A 366 1.29 -18.26 7.13
N PRO A 367 2.26 -18.89 7.84
CA PRO A 367 2.44 -18.66 9.27
C PRO A 367 2.83 -17.20 9.53
N GLN A 368 2.43 -16.67 10.68
CA GLN A 368 2.69 -15.27 11.06
C GLN A 368 4.17 -14.88 11.00
N THR A 369 5.06 -15.85 11.20
CA THR A 369 6.52 -15.68 11.12
C THR A 369 7.04 -15.43 9.71
N SER A 370 6.27 -15.69 8.66
CA SER A 370 6.68 -15.59 7.26
C SER A 370 5.81 -14.63 6.43
N VAL A 371 4.75 -14.06 7.01
CA VAL A 371 3.81 -13.18 6.30
C VAL A 371 4.52 -11.99 5.67
N ALA A 372 5.39 -11.29 6.43
CA ALA A 372 6.05 -10.10 5.92
C ALA A 372 7.06 -10.43 4.81
N SER A 373 7.75 -11.56 4.91
CA SER A 373 8.66 -12.04 3.85
C SER A 373 7.92 -12.32 2.54
N VAL A 374 6.76 -13.01 2.60
CA VAL A 374 5.93 -13.26 1.41
C VAL A 374 5.40 -11.97 0.81
N VAL A 375 4.94 -11.02 1.65
CA VAL A 375 4.50 -9.68 1.22
C VAL A 375 5.65 -8.94 0.54
N GLY A 376 6.87 -9.01 1.09
CA GLY A 376 8.06 -8.42 0.51
C GLY A 376 8.40 -8.99 -0.87
N ILE A 377 8.40 -10.33 -1.01
CA ILE A 377 8.67 -11.02 -2.28
C ILE A 377 7.64 -10.62 -3.34
N GLY A 378 6.35 -10.67 -3.02
CA GLY A 378 5.31 -10.30 -3.98
C GLY A 378 5.29 -8.80 -4.28
N GLY A 379 5.57 -7.96 -3.27
CA GLY A 379 5.69 -6.52 -3.46
C GLY A 379 6.84 -6.13 -4.38
N MET A 380 8.00 -6.82 -4.29
CA MET A 380 9.10 -6.65 -5.24
C MET A 380 8.69 -7.03 -6.66
N ALA A 381 7.94 -8.12 -6.83
CA ALA A 381 7.40 -8.50 -8.14
C ALA A 381 6.44 -7.43 -8.69
N GLY A 382 5.56 -6.85 -7.85
CA GLY A 382 4.72 -5.72 -8.22
C GLY A 382 5.52 -4.47 -8.61
N ALA A 383 6.58 -4.16 -7.84
CA ALA A 383 7.50 -3.06 -8.16
C ALA A 383 8.24 -3.29 -9.49
N ALA A 384 8.67 -4.52 -9.78
CA ALA A 384 9.27 -4.87 -11.07
C ALA A 384 8.27 -4.66 -12.23
N GLY A 385 7.03 -5.12 -12.09
CA GLY A 385 5.98 -4.82 -13.06
C GLY A 385 5.75 -3.32 -13.22
N GLY A 386 5.71 -2.57 -12.11
CA GLY A 386 5.60 -1.12 -12.07
C GLY A 386 6.79 -0.37 -12.67
N PHE A 387 7.95 -0.98 -12.76
CA PHE A 387 9.11 -0.44 -13.47
C PHE A 387 9.00 -0.64 -14.98
N PHE A 388 8.63 -1.84 -15.43
CA PHE A 388 8.59 -2.17 -16.87
C PHE A 388 7.37 -1.57 -17.58
N PHE A 389 6.22 -1.52 -16.94
CA PHE A 389 4.97 -1.11 -17.59
C PHE A 389 4.96 0.36 -18.06
N PRO A 390 5.47 1.35 -17.30
CA PRO A 390 5.59 2.72 -17.80
C PRO A 390 6.51 2.86 -19.02
N ILE A 391 7.58 2.06 -19.09
CA ILE A 391 8.48 2.04 -20.26
C ILE A 391 7.72 1.50 -21.50
N LEU A 392 6.97 0.40 -21.32
CA LEU A 392 6.11 -0.14 -22.38
C LEU A 392 5.07 0.89 -22.83
N THR A 393 4.42 1.55 -21.86
CA THR A 393 3.42 2.59 -22.12
C THR A 393 4.01 3.74 -22.92
N GLY A 394 5.15 4.30 -22.51
CA GLY A 394 5.81 5.41 -23.21
C GLY A 394 6.15 5.04 -24.65
N ARG A 395 6.84 3.90 -24.84
CA ARG A 395 7.21 3.43 -26.19
C ARG A 395 6.00 3.19 -27.09
N MET A 396 4.91 2.67 -26.52
CA MET A 396 3.69 2.43 -27.29
C MET A 396 3.02 3.73 -27.67
N LEU A 397 2.89 4.67 -26.76
CA LEU A 397 2.29 5.99 -27.04
C LEU A 397 3.13 6.77 -28.07
N ASP A 398 4.47 6.72 -28.02
CA ASP A 398 5.32 7.35 -29.01
C ASP A 398 5.11 6.77 -30.43
N ARG A 399 4.98 5.44 -30.55
CA ARG A 399 4.67 4.79 -31.84
C ARG A 399 3.31 5.23 -32.39
N PHE A 400 2.29 5.29 -31.54
CA PHE A 400 0.97 5.73 -31.99
C PHE A 400 0.88 7.26 -32.23
N ALA A 401 1.69 8.06 -31.54
CA ALA A 401 1.83 9.47 -31.79
C ALA A 401 2.44 9.75 -33.19
N ALA A 402 3.43 8.95 -33.60
CA ALA A 402 4.07 9.05 -34.93
C ALA A 402 3.07 8.83 -36.07
N VAL A 403 1.97 8.12 -35.86
CA VAL A 403 0.87 7.92 -36.83
C VAL A 403 -0.36 8.75 -36.50
N ASN A 404 -0.25 9.79 -35.67
CA ASN A 404 -1.33 10.68 -35.24
C ASN A 404 -2.55 9.96 -34.63
N ASN A 405 -2.36 8.83 -33.95
CA ASN A 405 -3.43 8.03 -33.36
C ASN A 405 -3.15 7.62 -31.92
N VAL A 406 -2.83 8.58 -31.05
CA VAL A 406 -2.54 8.34 -29.61
C VAL A 406 -3.71 7.64 -28.91
N THR A 407 -4.95 7.94 -29.31
CA THR A 407 -6.15 7.32 -28.76
C THR A 407 -6.15 5.79 -28.92
N ALA A 408 -5.69 5.27 -30.07
CA ALA A 408 -5.55 3.82 -30.26
C ALA A 408 -4.52 3.22 -29.30
N GLY A 409 -3.39 3.91 -29.04
CA GLY A 409 -2.41 3.51 -28.04
C GLY A 409 -3.03 3.37 -26.66
N TYR A 410 -3.77 4.38 -26.20
CA TYR A 410 -4.50 4.29 -24.94
C TYR A 410 -5.56 3.20 -24.91
N THR A 411 -6.27 2.95 -26.02
CA THR A 411 -7.27 1.87 -26.11
C THR A 411 -6.62 0.50 -25.84
N ILE A 412 -5.46 0.25 -26.42
CA ILE A 412 -4.72 -1.01 -26.20
C ILE A 412 -4.24 -1.08 -24.74
N LEU A 413 -3.72 0.01 -24.19
CA LEU A 413 -3.27 0.05 -22.78
C LEU A 413 -4.42 -0.24 -21.81
N PHE A 414 -5.58 0.37 -22.00
CA PHE A 414 -6.76 0.08 -21.19
C PHE A 414 -7.27 -1.36 -21.38
N ALA A 415 -7.13 -1.93 -22.58
CA ALA A 415 -7.47 -3.35 -22.81
C ALA A 415 -6.50 -4.26 -22.04
N ILE A 416 -5.20 -3.99 -22.05
CA ILE A 416 -4.21 -4.71 -21.23
C ILE A 416 -4.59 -4.60 -19.76
N CYS A 417 -4.88 -3.40 -19.26
CA CYS A 417 -5.26 -3.17 -17.87
C CYS A 417 -6.54 -3.96 -17.50
N GLY A 418 -7.56 -3.92 -18.34
CA GLY A 418 -8.83 -4.62 -18.10
C GLY A 418 -8.69 -6.14 -18.07
N CYS A 419 -7.85 -6.72 -18.95
CA CYS A 419 -7.62 -8.15 -19.03
C CYS A 419 -6.69 -8.68 -17.92
N SER A 420 -5.76 -7.86 -17.41
CA SER A 420 -4.74 -8.28 -16.45
C SER A 420 -5.34 -8.91 -15.21
N TYR A 421 -6.46 -8.41 -14.70
CA TYR A 421 -7.11 -8.94 -13.50
C TYR A 421 -7.75 -10.30 -13.70
N LEU A 422 -8.38 -10.54 -14.87
CA LEU A 422 -8.95 -11.85 -15.19
C LEU A 422 -7.85 -12.90 -15.34
N VAL A 423 -6.75 -12.54 -16.00
CA VAL A 423 -5.57 -13.41 -16.12
C VAL A 423 -4.97 -13.67 -14.75
N ALA A 424 -4.79 -12.62 -13.93
CA ALA A 424 -4.28 -12.75 -12.57
C ALA A 424 -5.18 -13.65 -11.71
N PHE A 425 -6.51 -13.53 -11.83
CA PHE A 425 -7.46 -14.39 -11.11
C PHE A 425 -7.36 -15.86 -11.56
N ALA A 426 -7.30 -16.11 -12.88
CA ALA A 426 -7.18 -17.46 -13.42
C ALA A 426 -5.90 -18.14 -12.92
N LEU A 427 -4.75 -17.42 -12.96
CA LEU A 427 -3.48 -17.93 -12.46
C LEU A 427 -3.47 -18.09 -10.94
N ASN A 428 -4.06 -17.15 -10.19
CA ASN A 428 -4.23 -17.30 -8.75
C ASN A 428 -5.04 -18.55 -8.40
N ARG A 429 -6.11 -18.84 -9.16
CA ARG A 429 -6.91 -20.07 -8.97
C ARG A 429 -6.12 -21.34 -9.29
N LEU A 430 -5.23 -21.29 -10.29
CA LEU A 430 -4.39 -22.42 -10.68
C LEU A 430 -3.31 -22.73 -9.65
N PHE A 431 -2.60 -21.69 -9.16
CA PHE A 431 -1.49 -21.86 -8.23
C PHE A 431 -1.94 -22.04 -6.77
N ALA A 432 -3.04 -21.40 -6.37
CA ALA A 432 -3.61 -21.50 -5.02
C ALA A 432 -5.13 -21.82 -5.10
N PRO A 433 -5.53 -23.07 -5.41
CA PRO A 433 -6.94 -23.46 -5.51
C PRO A 433 -7.70 -23.27 -4.20
N ARG A 434 -7.03 -23.41 -3.05
CA ARG A 434 -7.58 -23.17 -1.72
C ARG A 434 -6.67 -22.25 -0.92
N PHE A 435 -7.27 -21.38 -0.11
CA PHE A 435 -6.56 -20.49 0.82
C PHE A 435 -6.58 -21.10 2.21
N GLU A 436 -5.85 -22.20 2.34
CA GLU A 436 -5.69 -22.96 3.59
C GLU A 436 -4.25 -22.79 4.09
N PRO A 437 -4.02 -22.90 5.42
CA PRO A 437 -2.68 -22.86 5.97
C PRO A 437 -1.77 -23.90 5.31
N LEU A 438 -0.52 -23.50 5.03
CA LEU A 438 0.48 -24.41 4.47
C LEU A 438 0.65 -25.66 5.31
N GLN A 439 0.62 -26.82 4.65
CA GLN A 439 1.03 -28.10 5.20
C GLN A 439 2.41 -28.45 4.62
N GLU A 440 3.27 -29.13 5.40
CA GLU A 440 4.65 -29.46 4.98
C GLU A 440 4.70 -30.30 3.70
N GLU A 441 3.66 -31.08 3.42
CA GLU A 441 3.52 -31.89 2.22
C GLU A 441 3.25 -31.09 0.92
N GLN A 442 2.99 -29.79 1.02
CA GLN A 442 2.65 -28.90 -0.11
C GLN A 442 3.88 -28.19 -0.72
N ARG A 443 5.09 -28.59 -0.36
CA ARG A 443 6.30 -28.17 -1.13
C ARG A 443 6.09 -28.55 -2.58
N ALA A 444 6.35 -27.62 -3.49
CA ALA A 444 6.12 -27.80 -4.92
C ALA A 444 6.65 -29.17 -5.40
N ARG A 445 5.72 -30.07 -5.74
CA ARG A 445 5.98 -31.18 -6.65
C ARG A 445 6.02 -30.66 -8.07
#